data_e624f9fde63045871d0dab688bdfecc3
#
_entry.id   e624f9fde63045871d0dab688bdfecc3
#
_cell.length_a   1.000
_cell.length_b   1.000
_cell.length_c   1.000
_cell.angle_alpha   90.00
_cell.angle_beta   90.00
_cell.angle_gamma   90.00
#
_symmetry.space_group_name_H-M   'P 1'
#
loop_
_entity.id
_entity.type
_entity.pdbx_description
1 polymer ?
#
loop_
_entity_poly.entity_id
_entity_poly.type
_entity_poly.pdbx_seq_one_letter_code
_entity_poly.pdbx_strand_id
1 'polypeptide(L)'
;MSGRSPVWLGVLVAAASTQAGAQQHTGPPPIADNSFLMEEAYNQEPGVVQHISVFQLFRGADSWAYTFTQEWPLFGRTHQLSFTLPIERVHDGSSVATGLGDVAVNYRYQLVGKERLSVAPRLSLFLPTGRAKSDLGAGALGVQANLPASISVAKQVVTHWNAGATVTPSAKNAVGDEATTVAYNLGASVVWLARPTFNFLVEVVWTREEAVTGPGRTAASDGLSISPGIRWAHNFSSGLQIVPGIAFPIGVGPSAGDDAVLFYLSFEHPFRSGSH
;
A
#
# COMPACT_ATOMS: atom_id res chain seq x y z
N MET A 1 28.93 -10.25 -16.93
CA MET A 1 27.60 -10.84 -16.87
C MET A 1 27.05 -10.41 -15.51
N SER A 2 26.41 -9.26 -15.46
CA SER A 2 25.81 -8.75 -14.24
C SER A 2 24.36 -9.23 -14.22
N GLY A 3 24.11 -10.28 -13.44
CA GLY A 3 22.75 -10.70 -13.15
C GLY A 3 22.07 -9.60 -12.30
N ARG A 4 21.21 -8.83 -12.91
CA ARG A 4 20.27 -8.01 -12.16
C ARG A 4 19.26 -8.95 -11.53
N SER A 5 19.20 -8.98 -10.22
CA SER A 5 18.17 -9.70 -9.49
C SER A 5 16.81 -9.18 -9.91
N PRO A 6 15.78 -10.04 -10.07
CA PRO A 6 14.42 -9.58 -10.32
C PRO A 6 13.99 -8.72 -9.12
N VAL A 7 13.56 -7.50 -9.39
CA VAL A 7 12.98 -6.61 -8.39
C VAL A 7 11.58 -7.13 -8.10
N TRP A 8 11.46 -7.96 -7.07
CA TRP A 8 10.17 -8.32 -6.51
C TRP A 8 9.63 -7.10 -5.78
N LEU A 9 8.65 -6.50 -6.38
CA LEU A 9 7.97 -5.37 -5.77
C LEU A 9 7.00 -5.90 -4.72
N GLY A 10 7.41 -5.83 -3.48
CA GLY A 10 6.46 -5.90 -2.39
C GLY A 10 5.44 -4.77 -2.57
N VAL A 11 4.22 -5.09 -3.01
CA VAL A 11 3.15 -4.12 -3.11
C VAL A 11 2.79 -3.69 -1.70
N LEU A 12 3.33 -2.54 -1.28
CA LEU A 12 2.86 -1.85 -0.09
C LEU A 12 1.45 -1.34 -0.37
N VAL A 13 0.49 -1.99 0.26
CA VAL A 13 -0.91 -1.60 0.14
C VAL A 13 -1.14 -0.42 1.07
N ALA A 14 -1.28 0.75 0.50
CA ALA A 14 -1.76 1.92 1.23
C ALA A 14 -3.26 1.78 1.51
N ALA A 15 -3.62 1.79 2.78
CA ALA A 15 -5.00 1.82 3.23
C ALA A 15 -5.31 3.18 3.85
N ALA A 16 -6.39 3.78 3.45
CA ALA A 16 -6.77 5.12 3.86
C ALA A 16 -7.97 5.14 4.81
N SER A 17 -8.00 6.06 5.72
CA SER A 17 -9.17 6.31 6.58
C SER A 17 -9.44 7.80 6.80
N THR A 18 -10.71 8.14 6.92
CA THR A 18 -11.19 9.49 7.22
C THR A 18 -11.49 9.66 8.71
N GLN A 19 -11.02 10.75 9.32
CA GLN A 19 -11.58 11.26 10.56
C GLN A 19 -12.63 12.33 10.24
N ALA A 20 -13.90 12.01 10.39
CA ALA A 20 -14.94 13.02 10.49
C ALA A 20 -15.07 13.46 11.96
N GLY A 21 -14.34 14.49 12.35
CA GLY A 21 -14.67 15.29 13.51
C GLY A 21 -15.91 16.12 13.13
N ALA A 22 -17.02 15.97 13.90
CA ALA A 22 -18.24 16.74 13.71
C ALA A 22 -18.01 18.22 14.05
N GLN A 23 -17.40 18.95 13.12
CA GLN A 23 -17.55 20.40 13.01
C GLN A 23 -18.34 20.67 11.74
N GLN A 24 -19.45 21.41 11.86
CA GLN A 24 -20.21 21.92 10.71
C GLN A 24 -19.31 22.85 9.89
N HIS A 25 -18.49 22.27 9.00
CA HIS A 25 -17.81 23.04 7.99
C HIS A 25 -18.82 23.36 6.88
N THR A 26 -19.04 24.64 6.63
CA THR A 26 -19.85 25.15 5.49
C THR A 26 -19.15 24.98 4.15
N GLY A 27 -18.02 24.29 4.09
CA GLY A 27 -17.21 23.98 2.90
C GLY A 27 -17.19 22.50 2.55
N PRO A 28 -16.56 22.13 1.42
CA PRO A 28 -16.36 20.72 1.06
C PRO A 28 -15.62 19.95 2.18
N PRO A 29 -15.92 18.65 2.40
CA PRO A 29 -15.22 17.85 3.40
C PRO A 29 -13.72 17.83 3.10
N PRO A 30 -12.87 17.95 4.13
CA PRO A 30 -11.42 17.85 3.94
C PRO A 30 -11.04 16.45 3.47
N ILE A 31 -10.02 16.36 2.62
CA ILE A 31 -9.44 15.06 2.27
C ILE A 31 -8.69 14.49 3.47
N ALA A 32 -8.75 13.17 3.60
CA ALA A 32 -7.98 12.44 4.59
C ALA A 32 -6.47 12.66 4.40
N ASP A 33 -5.70 12.24 5.38
CA ASP A 33 -4.23 12.37 5.43
C ASP A 33 -3.49 11.15 4.82
N ASN A 34 -4.15 10.39 3.95
CA ASN A 34 -3.60 9.17 3.36
C ASN A 34 -2.26 9.39 2.66
N SER A 35 -1.39 8.43 2.83
CA SER A 35 -0.16 8.24 2.07
C SER A 35 -0.41 7.39 0.81
N PHE A 36 0.63 7.14 0.01
CA PHE A 36 0.53 6.27 -1.18
C PHE A 36 1.21 4.92 -0.97
N LEU A 37 2.34 4.93 -0.25
CA LEU A 37 3.18 3.77 0.00
C LEU A 37 3.13 3.32 1.47
N MET A 38 2.70 4.22 2.38
CA MET A 38 2.55 3.94 3.80
C MET A 38 1.08 3.75 4.16
N GLU A 39 0.81 2.83 5.08
CA GLU A 39 -0.51 2.70 5.68
C GLU A 39 -0.73 3.71 6.80
N GLU A 40 -1.92 4.26 6.83
CA GLU A 40 -2.44 4.97 7.98
C GLU A 40 -2.98 4.00 9.03
N ALA A 41 -2.96 4.44 10.29
CA ALA A 41 -3.44 3.65 11.42
C ALA A 41 -4.91 3.95 11.78
N TYR A 42 -5.77 4.13 10.78
CA TYR A 42 -7.19 4.40 10.98
C TYR A 42 -8.04 3.35 10.26
N ASN A 43 -9.10 2.88 10.88
CA ASN A 43 -10.10 2.03 10.25
C ASN A 43 -11.21 2.87 9.64
N GLN A 44 -11.88 2.32 8.62
CA GLN A 44 -13.01 2.94 7.96
C GLN A 44 -14.18 3.20 8.91
N GLU A 45 -14.95 4.24 8.61
CA GLU A 45 -16.14 4.56 9.35
C GLU A 45 -17.25 3.51 9.14
N PRO A 46 -18.07 3.27 10.19
CA PRO A 46 -19.19 2.35 10.06
C PRO A 46 -20.11 2.74 8.91
N GLY A 47 -20.39 1.78 8.04
CA GLY A 47 -21.27 1.98 6.88
C GLY A 47 -20.61 2.60 5.66
N VAL A 48 -19.29 2.81 5.65
CA VAL A 48 -18.54 3.35 4.50
C VAL A 48 -17.63 2.27 3.91
N VAL A 49 -17.64 2.16 2.59
CA VAL A 49 -16.68 1.34 1.83
C VAL A 49 -15.70 2.29 1.13
N GLN A 50 -14.43 1.99 1.24
CA GLN A 50 -13.39 2.70 0.51
C GLN A 50 -12.85 1.86 -0.64
N HIS A 51 -12.61 2.53 -1.75
CA HIS A 51 -11.96 1.99 -2.94
C HIS A 51 -10.68 2.75 -3.20
N ILE A 52 -9.58 2.02 -3.38
CA ILE A 52 -8.26 2.59 -3.63
C ILE A 52 -7.68 1.92 -4.87
N SER A 53 -7.23 2.72 -5.82
CA SER A 53 -6.51 2.29 -7.00
C SER A 53 -5.14 2.95 -7.01
N VAL A 54 -4.09 2.15 -7.17
CA VAL A 54 -2.73 2.64 -7.33
C VAL A 54 -2.14 2.05 -8.61
N PHE A 55 -1.63 2.90 -9.49
CA PHE A 55 -0.88 2.49 -10.66
C PHE A 55 0.54 3.03 -10.58
N GLN A 56 1.53 2.17 -10.67
CA GLN A 56 2.93 2.51 -10.60
C GLN A 56 3.64 2.06 -11.87
N LEU A 57 4.27 3.03 -12.56
CA LEU A 57 5.06 2.80 -13.76
C LEU A 57 6.54 2.91 -13.41
N PHE A 58 7.28 1.81 -13.56
CA PHE A 58 8.72 1.77 -13.29
C PHE A 58 9.51 2.25 -14.50
N ARG A 59 10.36 3.27 -14.27
CA ARG A 59 11.17 3.85 -15.33
C ARG A 59 12.34 2.94 -15.67
N GLY A 60 12.55 2.71 -16.97
CA GLY A 60 13.67 1.90 -17.46
C GLY A 60 13.50 0.38 -17.37
N ALA A 61 12.41 -0.13 -16.80
CA ALA A 61 12.19 -1.57 -16.62
C ALA A 61 11.11 -2.18 -17.54
N ASP A 62 10.40 -1.39 -18.35
CA ASP A 62 9.18 -1.83 -19.10
C ASP A 62 8.20 -2.63 -18.22
N SER A 63 8.12 -2.24 -16.96
CA SER A 63 7.33 -2.89 -15.91
C SER A 63 6.37 -1.90 -15.28
N TRP A 64 5.22 -2.41 -14.82
CA TRP A 64 4.25 -1.62 -14.07
C TRP A 64 3.49 -2.50 -13.09
N ALA A 65 2.93 -1.89 -12.05
CA ALA A 65 2.03 -2.55 -11.13
C ALA A 65 0.76 -1.72 -10.96
N TYR A 66 -0.38 -2.39 -10.89
CA TYR A 66 -1.66 -1.84 -10.53
C TYR A 66 -2.21 -2.60 -9.34
N THR A 67 -2.73 -1.89 -8.36
CA THR A 67 -3.44 -2.50 -7.24
C THR A 67 -4.82 -1.88 -7.09
N PHE A 68 -5.81 -2.72 -6.85
CA PHE A 68 -7.12 -2.33 -6.40
C PHE A 68 -7.36 -2.87 -5.01
N THR A 69 -7.63 -1.98 -4.05
CA THR A 69 -7.96 -2.34 -2.67
C THR A 69 -9.38 -1.89 -2.36
N GLN A 70 -10.12 -2.75 -1.70
CA GLN A 70 -11.42 -2.40 -1.17
C GLN A 70 -11.47 -2.73 0.32
N GLU A 71 -11.98 -1.78 1.11
CA GLU A 71 -11.97 -1.81 2.56
C GLU A 71 -13.37 -1.68 3.14
N TRP A 72 -13.65 -2.49 4.16
CA TRP A 72 -14.92 -2.48 4.89
C TRP A 72 -14.69 -2.44 6.39
N PRO A 73 -15.41 -1.57 7.13
CA PRO A 73 -15.45 -1.67 8.58
C PRO A 73 -16.26 -2.90 8.99
N LEU A 74 -15.78 -3.60 10.01
CA LEU A 74 -16.48 -4.70 10.66
C LEU A 74 -16.77 -4.33 12.11
N PHE A 75 -18.02 -4.52 12.56
CA PHE A 75 -18.41 -4.28 13.94
C PHE A 75 -18.02 -2.89 14.49
N GLY A 76 -18.22 -1.85 13.69
CA GLY A 76 -17.82 -0.47 14.02
C GLY A 76 -16.43 -0.10 13.49
N ARG A 77 -15.75 0.84 14.15
CA ARG A 77 -14.40 1.32 13.75
C ARG A 77 -13.25 0.46 14.26
N THR A 78 -13.54 -0.53 15.11
CA THR A 78 -12.48 -1.31 15.79
C THR A 78 -11.86 -2.32 14.86
N HIS A 79 -12.62 -2.87 13.93
CA HIS A 79 -12.19 -3.93 13.02
C HIS A 79 -12.39 -3.52 11.57
N GLN A 80 -11.45 -3.88 10.72
CA GLN A 80 -11.53 -3.65 9.28
C GLN A 80 -11.08 -4.90 8.53
N LEU A 81 -11.81 -5.23 7.49
CA LEU A 81 -11.43 -6.23 6.50
C LEU A 81 -11.14 -5.52 5.18
N SER A 82 -10.14 -5.96 4.45
CA SER A 82 -9.91 -5.52 3.08
C SER A 82 -9.34 -6.64 2.22
N PHE A 83 -9.47 -6.49 0.92
CA PHE A 83 -8.68 -7.27 -0.02
C PHE A 83 -7.94 -6.37 -0.98
N THR A 84 -6.83 -6.87 -1.52
CA THR A 84 -6.05 -6.20 -2.55
C THR A 84 -5.84 -7.14 -3.71
N LEU A 85 -6.17 -6.66 -4.91
CA LEU A 85 -5.96 -7.34 -6.18
C LEU A 85 -4.79 -6.67 -6.91
N PRO A 86 -3.60 -7.29 -6.98
CA PRO A 86 -2.50 -6.80 -7.78
C PRO A 86 -2.59 -7.32 -9.21
N ILE A 87 -2.36 -6.45 -10.20
CA ILE A 87 -2.13 -6.82 -11.59
C ILE A 87 -0.80 -6.21 -11.99
N GLU A 88 0.09 -7.02 -12.50
CA GLU A 88 1.48 -6.63 -12.72
C GLU A 88 1.95 -6.97 -14.12
N ARG A 89 2.85 -6.16 -14.65
CA ARG A 89 3.69 -6.46 -15.79
C ARG A 89 5.14 -6.49 -15.33
N VAL A 90 5.72 -7.65 -15.42
CA VAL A 90 7.11 -7.90 -15.05
C VAL A 90 7.93 -8.14 -16.32
N HIS A 91 9.10 -7.51 -16.39
CA HIS A 91 10.08 -7.72 -17.45
C HIS A 91 11.37 -8.27 -16.85
N ASP A 92 11.66 -9.53 -17.11
CA ASP A 92 12.89 -10.20 -16.73
C ASP A 92 13.77 -10.45 -17.96
N GLY A 93 14.64 -9.48 -18.27
CA GLY A 93 15.65 -9.56 -19.32
C GLY A 93 15.10 -9.94 -20.71
N SER A 94 14.67 -11.16 -20.91
CA SER A 94 14.20 -11.70 -22.20
C SER A 94 12.72 -12.02 -22.23
N SER A 95 12.04 -12.06 -21.10
CA SER A 95 10.62 -12.43 -21.00
C SER A 95 9.80 -11.30 -20.39
N VAL A 96 8.56 -11.18 -20.87
CA VAL A 96 7.56 -10.26 -20.34
C VAL A 96 6.34 -11.06 -19.95
N ALA A 97 5.90 -10.89 -18.71
CA ALA A 97 4.65 -11.47 -18.23
C ALA A 97 3.72 -10.37 -17.71
N THR A 98 2.42 -10.53 -17.97
CA THR A 98 1.38 -9.67 -17.41
C THR A 98 0.28 -10.55 -16.85
N GLY A 99 -0.19 -10.24 -15.65
CA GLY A 99 -1.27 -11.01 -15.02
C GLY A 99 -1.55 -10.61 -13.59
N LEU A 100 -2.42 -11.41 -12.97
CA LEU A 100 -2.74 -11.28 -11.56
C LEU A 100 -1.55 -11.74 -10.71
N GLY A 101 -1.19 -10.95 -9.69
CA GLY A 101 -0.27 -11.33 -8.63
C GLY A 101 -0.95 -12.10 -7.49
N ASP A 102 -0.31 -12.18 -6.34
CA ASP A 102 -0.89 -12.82 -5.17
C ASP A 102 -1.88 -11.89 -4.48
N VAL A 103 -3.14 -12.32 -4.41
CA VAL A 103 -4.22 -11.57 -3.78
C VAL A 103 -4.02 -11.53 -2.28
N ALA A 104 -4.09 -10.33 -1.69
CA ALA A 104 -4.01 -10.17 -0.25
C ALA A 104 -5.41 -10.03 0.38
N VAL A 105 -5.63 -10.74 1.49
CA VAL A 105 -6.77 -10.54 2.40
C VAL A 105 -6.22 -10.00 3.70
N ASN A 106 -6.72 -8.83 4.13
CA ASN A 106 -6.15 -8.09 5.24
C ASN A 106 -7.20 -7.92 6.35
N TYR A 107 -6.76 -8.13 7.57
CA TYR A 107 -7.51 -7.79 8.76
C TYR A 107 -6.73 -6.78 9.60
N ARG A 108 -7.38 -5.67 9.97
CA ARG A 108 -6.79 -4.60 10.77
C ARG A 108 -7.61 -4.35 12.04
N TYR A 109 -6.92 -4.20 13.16
CA TYR A 109 -7.51 -3.94 14.46
C TYR A 109 -7.09 -2.57 14.96
N GLN A 110 -8.06 -1.69 15.30
CA GLN A 110 -7.76 -0.37 15.88
C GLN A 110 -7.37 -0.53 17.35
N LEU A 111 -6.07 -0.66 17.61
CA LEU A 111 -5.53 -0.84 18.96
C LEU A 111 -5.56 0.46 19.77
N VAL A 112 -5.16 1.58 19.12
CA VAL A 112 -5.22 2.93 19.68
C VAL A 112 -5.91 3.83 18.66
N GLY A 113 -6.95 4.53 19.07
CA GLY A 113 -7.67 5.52 18.25
C GLY A 113 -7.88 6.78 19.07
N LYS A 114 -6.83 7.60 19.24
CA LYS A 114 -6.86 8.88 19.95
C LYS A 114 -6.63 10.03 18.96
N GLU A 115 -7.05 11.24 19.32
CA GLU A 115 -6.97 12.44 18.48
C GLU A 115 -5.57 12.68 17.87
N ARG A 116 -4.50 12.38 18.60
CA ARG A 116 -3.12 12.62 18.15
C ARG A 116 -2.31 11.38 17.85
N LEU A 117 -2.81 10.22 18.23
CA LEU A 117 -2.10 8.95 18.06
C LEU A 117 -3.09 7.86 17.71
N SER A 118 -2.86 7.21 16.62
CA SER A 118 -3.54 5.99 16.23
C SER A 118 -2.53 4.88 15.96
N VAL A 119 -2.88 3.66 16.35
CA VAL A 119 -2.10 2.45 16.08
C VAL A 119 -3.07 1.35 15.69
N ALA A 120 -2.83 0.70 14.55
CA ALA A 120 -3.75 -0.30 14.04
C ALA A 120 -3.01 -1.49 13.40
N PRO A 121 -2.53 -2.47 14.21
CA PRO A 121 -1.87 -3.65 13.67
C PRO A 121 -2.73 -4.36 12.63
N ARG A 122 -2.07 -4.81 11.55
CA ARG A 122 -2.68 -5.54 10.44
C ARG A 122 -2.04 -6.91 10.29
N LEU A 123 -2.87 -7.91 10.03
CA LEU A 123 -2.48 -9.22 9.57
C LEU A 123 -2.98 -9.41 8.13
N SER A 124 -2.11 -9.92 7.24
CA SER A 124 -2.46 -10.19 5.85
C SER A 124 -2.12 -11.62 5.48
N LEU A 125 -2.99 -12.22 4.65
CA LEU A 125 -2.77 -13.49 3.99
C LEU A 125 -2.59 -13.22 2.49
N PHE A 126 -1.45 -13.60 1.92
CA PHE A 126 -1.20 -13.57 0.50
C PHE A 126 -1.56 -14.94 -0.09
N LEU A 127 -2.60 -14.96 -0.90
CA LEU A 127 -3.08 -16.17 -1.55
C LEU A 127 -2.28 -16.42 -2.83
N PRO A 128 -1.82 -17.65 -3.11
CA PRO A 128 -0.99 -17.95 -4.28
C PRO A 128 -1.81 -17.95 -5.58
N THR A 129 -2.39 -16.82 -5.94
CA THR A 129 -3.19 -16.61 -7.15
C THR A 129 -2.34 -16.21 -8.35
N GLY A 130 -1.16 -15.65 -8.08
CA GLY A 130 -0.17 -15.32 -9.09
C GLY A 130 0.56 -16.54 -9.64
N ARG A 131 1.17 -16.40 -10.81
CA ARG A 131 1.92 -17.48 -11.45
C ARG A 131 3.40 -17.35 -11.13
N ALA A 132 3.91 -18.15 -10.20
CA ALA A 132 5.34 -18.18 -9.83
C ALA A 132 6.27 -18.39 -11.03
N LYS A 133 5.88 -19.25 -12.01
CA LYS A 133 6.64 -19.48 -13.26
C LYS A 133 6.81 -18.23 -14.14
N SER A 134 6.04 -17.18 -13.87
CA SER A 134 6.08 -15.91 -14.61
C SER A 134 6.45 -14.75 -13.70
N ASP A 135 6.98 -15.03 -12.51
CA ASP A 135 7.34 -14.06 -11.50
C ASP A 135 6.19 -13.10 -11.09
N LEU A 136 4.94 -13.60 -11.17
CA LEU A 136 3.73 -12.87 -10.79
C LEU A 136 3.19 -13.26 -9.41
N GLY A 137 3.93 -14.04 -8.63
CA GLY A 137 3.53 -14.45 -7.28
C GLY A 137 4.49 -15.47 -6.70
N ALA A 138 4.37 -15.70 -5.40
CA ALA A 138 5.25 -16.58 -4.66
C ALA A 138 4.93 -18.10 -4.83
N GLY A 139 3.78 -18.43 -5.43
CA GLY A 139 3.34 -19.83 -5.61
C GLY A 139 3.08 -20.57 -4.30
N ALA A 140 3.01 -19.87 -3.16
CA ALA A 140 2.77 -20.39 -1.82
C ALA A 140 2.04 -19.34 -0.98
N LEU A 141 1.37 -19.80 0.09
CA LEU A 141 0.68 -18.91 1.02
C LEU A 141 1.70 -18.08 1.81
N GLY A 142 1.57 -16.75 1.76
CA GLY A 142 2.34 -15.82 2.58
C GLY A 142 1.52 -15.25 3.72
N VAL A 143 2.19 -14.89 4.82
CA VAL A 143 1.60 -14.21 5.98
C VAL A 143 2.42 -12.98 6.30
N GLN A 144 1.76 -11.83 6.46
CA GLN A 144 2.40 -10.59 6.88
C GLN A 144 1.76 -10.07 8.16
N ALA A 145 2.61 -9.59 9.07
CA ALA A 145 2.22 -8.70 10.14
C ALA A 145 2.80 -7.31 9.86
N ASN A 146 1.96 -6.27 9.94
CA ASN A 146 2.36 -4.87 9.80
C ASN A 146 1.81 -4.04 10.97
N LEU A 147 2.58 -3.07 11.44
CA LEU A 147 2.22 -2.18 12.54
C LEU A 147 2.22 -0.73 12.04
N PRO A 148 1.11 -0.24 11.48
CA PRO A 148 0.95 1.17 11.18
C PRO A 148 0.69 1.98 12.45
N ALA A 149 1.31 3.17 12.50
CA ALA A 149 1.08 4.20 13.51
C ALA A 149 0.95 5.56 12.84
N SER A 150 -0.03 6.36 13.25
CA SER A 150 -0.28 7.71 12.73
C SER A 150 -0.24 8.72 13.86
N ILE A 151 0.50 9.82 13.68
CA ILE A 151 0.72 10.83 14.68
C ILE A 151 0.41 12.23 14.12
N SER A 152 -0.60 12.90 14.66
CA SER A 152 -0.87 14.31 14.39
C SER A 152 0.13 15.18 15.14
N VAL A 153 1.21 15.57 14.47
CA VAL A 153 2.31 16.37 15.06
C VAL A 153 1.89 17.83 15.26
N ALA A 154 1.12 18.35 14.29
CA ALA A 154 0.54 19.69 14.33
C ALA A 154 -0.84 19.67 13.65
N LYS A 155 -1.59 20.77 13.72
CA LYS A 155 -2.92 20.88 13.08
C LYS A 155 -2.92 20.60 11.58
N GLN A 156 -1.78 20.81 10.91
CA GLN A 156 -1.63 20.68 9.49
C GLN A 156 -0.55 19.66 9.11
N VAL A 157 -0.02 18.90 10.05
CA VAL A 157 1.07 17.93 9.79
C VAL A 157 0.75 16.62 10.49
N VAL A 158 0.65 15.58 9.69
CA VAL A 158 0.50 14.20 10.15
C VAL A 158 1.69 13.38 9.67
N THR A 159 2.10 12.43 10.48
CA THR A 159 3.13 11.45 10.11
C THR A 159 2.58 10.04 10.25
N HIS A 160 2.92 9.17 9.29
CA HIS A 160 2.61 7.75 9.35
C HIS A 160 3.91 6.95 9.41
N TRP A 161 3.89 5.89 10.17
CA TRP A 161 5.02 5.00 10.41
C TRP A 161 4.56 3.57 10.23
N ASN A 162 5.32 2.78 9.51
CA ASN A 162 5.02 1.38 9.30
C ASN A 162 6.24 0.52 9.58
N ALA A 163 6.02 -0.63 10.21
CA ALA A 163 7.01 -1.67 10.38
C ALA A 163 6.34 -3.03 10.19
N GLY A 164 6.87 -3.87 9.32
CA GLY A 164 6.25 -5.15 9.04
C GLY A 164 7.24 -6.23 8.63
N ALA A 165 6.74 -7.46 8.69
CA ALA A 165 7.46 -8.64 8.22
C ALA A 165 6.49 -9.59 7.52
N THR A 166 6.96 -10.19 6.43
CA THR A 166 6.24 -11.20 5.64
C THR A 166 7.04 -12.49 5.65
N VAL A 167 6.36 -13.61 5.85
CA VAL A 167 6.96 -14.95 5.72
C VAL A 167 6.15 -15.74 4.70
N THR A 168 6.83 -16.33 3.72
CA THR A 168 6.21 -17.22 2.73
C THR A 168 6.93 -18.57 2.75
N PRO A 169 6.37 -19.55 3.49
CA PRO A 169 6.90 -20.90 3.50
C PRO A 169 6.76 -21.54 2.10
N SER A 170 7.79 -22.25 1.66
CA SER A 170 7.80 -22.93 0.35
C SER A 170 7.50 -22.02 -0.83
N ALA A 171 7.95 -20.76 -0.77
CA ALA A 171 7.93 -19.86 -1.92
C ALA A 171 8.69 -20.48 -3.09
N LYS A 172 8.24 -20.22 -4.32
CA LYS A 172 8.76 -20.82 -5.55
C LYS A 172 9.37 -19.77 -6.47
N ASN A 173 10.45 -20.16 -7.14
CA ASN A 173 10.97 -19.38 -8.26
C ASN A 173 10.34 -19.85 -9.59
N ALA A 174 10.74 -19.23 -10.70
CA ALA A 174 10.21 -19.52 -12.04
C ALA A 174 10.51 -20.95 -12.51
N VAL A 175 11.57 -21.60 -12.01
CA VAL A 175 11.94 -22.98 -12.37
C VAL A 175 11.33 -24.03 -11.41
N GLY A 176 10.68 -23.59 -10.34
CA GLY A 176 9.98 -24.45 -9.38
C GLY A 176 10.82 -24.87 -8.17
N ASP A 177 12.00 -24.29 -7.94
CA ASP A 177 12.73 -24.47 -6.70
C ASP A 177 11.97 -23.83 -5.56
N GLU A 178 12.03 -24.42 -4.37
CA GLU A 178 11.31 -23.97 -3.18
C GLU A 178 12.26 -23.58 -2.05
N ALA A 179 11.94 -22.48 -1.36
CA ALA A 179 12.56 -22.08 -0.10
C ALA A 179 11.58 -21.23 0.72
N THR A 180 11.79 -21.14 2.03
CA THR A 180 11.08 -20.15 2.85
C THR A 180 11.73 -18.78 2.64
N THR A 181 10.94 -17.78 2.28
CA THR A 181 11.37 -16.39 2.13
C THR A 181 10.85 -15.52 3.26
N VAL A 182 11.66 -14.53 3.65
CA VAL A 182 11.29 -13.50 4.62
C VAL A 182 11.50 -12.14 3.98
N ALA A 183 10.53 -11.25 4.18
CA ALA A 183 10.63 -9.86 3.78
C ALA A 183 10.34 -8.94 4.97
N TYR A 184 10.98 -7.78 4.99
CA TYR A 184 10.76 -6.72 5.98
C TYR A 184 10.44 -5.41 5.26
N ASN A 185 9.58 -4.61 5.87
CA ASN A 185 9.31 -3.25 5.43
C ASN A 185 9.37 -2.29 6.62
N LEU A 186 10.00 -1.16 6.39
CA LEU A 186 9.99 -0.01 7.29
C LEU A 186 9.70 1.24 6.46
N GLY A 187 8.93 2.15 7.01
CA GLY A 187 8.71 3.40 6.32
C GLY A 187 8.09 4.47 7.18
N ALA A 188 8.22 5.70 6.69
CA ALA A 188 7.64 6.88 7.28
C ALA A 188 7.11 7.81 6.20
N SER A 189 6.04 8.52 6.50
CA SER A 189 5.55 9.62 5.68
C SER A 189 5.29 10.87 6.51
N VAL A 190 5.41 12.01 5.85
CA VAL A 190 4.99 13.31 6.36
C VAL A 190 3.97 13.87 5.39
N VAL A 191 2.77 14.13 5.89
CA VAL A 191 1.67 14.72 5.10
C VAL A 191 1.41 16.14 5.62
N TRP A 192 1.54 17.13 4.73
CA TRP A 192 1.16 18.50 5.01
C TRP A 192 -0.22 18.78 4.44
N LEU A 193 -1.19 18.99 5.34
CA LEU A 193 -2.59 19.33 5.04
C LEU A 193 -2.66 20.82 4.67
N ALA A 194 -2.14 21.17 3.49
CA ALA A 194 -1.97 22.55 3.05
C ALA A 194 -3.31 23.28 2.85
N ARG A 195 -4.34 22.55 2.40
CA ARG A 195 -5.73 23.04 2.26
C ARG A 195 -6.69 21.89 2.53
N PRO A 196 -7.97 22.15 2.85
CA PRO A 196 -8.96 21.10 3.04
C PRO A 196 -9.08 20.11 1.87
N THR A 197 -8.76 20.55 0.65
CA THR A 197 -8.85 19.74 -0.57
C THR A 197 -7.49 19.51 -1.24
N PHE A 198 -6.37 19.75 -0.56
CA PHE A 198 -5.04 19.59 -1.17
C PHE A 198 -3.95 19.31 -0.12
N ASN A 199 -3.23 18.20 -0.30
CA ASN A 199 -2.13 17.78 0.55
C ASN A 199 -0.84 17.63 -0.25
N PHE A 200 0.29 17.98 0.38
CA PHE A 200 1.63 17.53 -0.01
C PHE A 200 2.07 16.40 0.89
N LEU A 201 2.84 15.47 0.36
CA LEU A 201 3.40 14.38 1.16
C LEU A 201 4.80 14.02 0.67
N VAL A 202 5.59 13.48 1.58
CA VAL A 202 6.87 12.84 1.28
C VAL A 202 6.92 11.55 2.07
N GLU A 203 7.25 10.45 1.40
CA GLU A 203 7.37 9.13 1.99
C GLU A 203 8.79 8.61 1.84
N VAL A 204 9.27 7.87 2.82
CA VAL A 204 10.52 7.12 2.78
C VAL A 204 10.21 5.68 3.08
N VAL A 205 10.61 4.77 2.21
CA VAL A 205 10.33 3.34 2.31
C VAL A 205 11.61 2.57 2.16
N TRP A 206 11.90 1.73 3.16
CA TRP A 206 12.93 0.70 3.09
C TRP A 206 12.29 -0.66 3.08
N THR A 207 12.80 -1.54 2.21
CA THR A 207 12.42 -2.95 2.14
C THR A 207 13.65 -3.82 2.16
N ARG A 208 13.52 -5.02 2.71
CA ARG A 208 14.46 -6.11 2.53
C ARG A 208 13.66 -7.35 2.14
N GLU A 209 13.97 -7.92 0.99
CA GLU A 209 13.20 -9.01 0.42
C GLU A 209 14.13 -10.16 0.05
N GLU A 210 13.68 -11.39 0.31
CA GLU A 210 14.37 -12.60 -0.11
C GLU A 210 13.70 -13.19 -1.35
N ALA A 211 14.50 -13.58 -2.33
CA ALA A 211 14.07 -14.34 -3.50
C ALA A 211 14.66 -15.75 -3.46
N VAL A 212 13.88 -16.74 -3.94
CA VAL A 212 14.35 -18.13 -4.06
C VAL A 212 15.39 -18.23 -5.19
N THR A 213 16.58 -18.69 -4.85
CA THR A 213 17.71 -18.83 -5.79
C THR A 213 18.10 -20.28 -6.07
N GLY A 214 17.45 -21.24 -5.40
CA GLY A 214 17.64 -22.65 -5.55
C GLY A 214 16.94 -23.43 -4.43
N PRO A 215 16.95 -24.77 -4.46
CA PRO A 215 16.30 -25.58 -3.44
C PRO A 215 16.80 -25.24 -2.04
N GLY A 216 15.89 -24.76 -1.16
CA GLY A 216 16.20 -24.35 0.21
C GLY A 216 17.14 -23.14 0.33
N ARG A 217 17.35 -22.36 -0.74
CA ARG A 217 18.27 -21.22 -0.75
C ARG A 217 17.57 -19.94 -1.19
N THR A 218 17.90 -18.85 -0.51
CA THR A 218 17.42 -17.50 -0.83
C THR A 218 18.59 -16.53 -1.01
N ALA A 219 18.33 -15.42 -1.67
CA ALA A 219 19.19 -14.24 -1.68
C ALA A 219 18.34 -13.02 -1.30
N ALA A 220 18.90 -12.18 -0.41
CA ALA A 220 18.24 -10.97 0.04
C ALA A 220 18.70 -9.77 -0.80
N SER A 221 17.75 -8.84 -1.04
CA SER A 221 18.01 -7.52 -1.61
C SER A 221 17.38 -6.44 -0.73
N ASP A 222 18.03 -5.29 -0.65
CA ASP A 222 17.52 -4.12 0.05
C ASP A 222 17.02 -3.11 -0.97
N GLY A 223 15.86 -2.50 -0.66
CA GLY A 223 15.29 -1.38 -1.39
C GLY A 223 15.19 -0.14 -0.51
N LEU A 224 15.42 1.04 -1.06
CA LEU A 224 15.21 2.32 -0.40
C LEU A 224 14.72 3.35 -1.40
N SER A 225 13.59 3.99 -1.12
CA SER A 225 13.03 5.05 -1.97
C SER A 225 12.56 6.24 -1.16
N ILE A 226 12.60 7.42 -1.80
CA ILE A 226 12.00 8.67 -1.32
C ILE A 226 10.95 9.08 -2.35
N SER A 227 9.72 9.30 -1.90
CA SER A 227 8.56 9.52 -2.78
C SER A 227 7.86 10.84 -2.43
N PRO A 228 8.21 11.97 -3.05
CA PRO A 228 7.41 13.18 -2.98
C PRO A 228 6.12 13.02 -3.79
N GLY A 229 5.02 13.57 -3.28
CA GLY A 229 3.73 13.48 -3.92
C GLY A 229 2.75 14.57 -3.53
N ILE A 230 1.64 14.63 -4.25
CA ILE A 230 0.51 15.52 -4.01
C ILE A 230 -0.81 14.78 -4.16
N ARG A 231 -1.81 15.20 -3.40
CA ARG A 231 -3.20 14.72 -3.48
C ARG A 231 -4.16 15.89 -3.50
N TRP A 232 -5.25 15.74 -4.21
CA TRP A 232 -6.31 16.75 -4.19
C TRP A 232 -7.69 16.10 -4.27
N ALA A 233 -8.71 16.81 -3.79
CA ALA A 233 -10.10 16.35 -3.89
C ALA A 233 -10.83 17.05 -5.02
N HIS A 234 -11.65 16.27 -5.73
CA HIS A 234 -12.73 16.77 -6.56
C HIS A 234 -14.08 16.41 -5.92
N ASN A 235 -14.85 17.43 -5.56
CA ASN A 235 -16.15 17.26 -4.90
C ASN A 235 -17.26 17.45 -5.93
N PHE A 236 -18.10 16.42 -6.09
CA PHE A 236 -19.27 16.47 -6.98
C PHE A 236 -20.49 16.99 -6.22
N SER A 237 -21.45 17.56 -6.97
CA SER A 237 -22.73 18.03 -6.41
C SER A 237 -23.56 16.90 -5.79
N SER A 238 -23.31 15.65 -6.16
CA SER A 238 -23.92 14.45 -5.57
C SER A 238 -23.43 14.11 -4.16
N GLY A 239 -22.39 14.82 -3.65
CA GLY A 239 -21.72 14.50 -2.39
C GLY A 239 -20.56 13.49 -2.53
N LEU A 240 -20.35 12.90 -3.70
CA LEU A 240 -19.19 12.06 -3.95
C LEU A 240 -17.92 12.91 -3.94
N GLN A 241 -16.90 12.50 -3.20
CA GLN A 241 -15.56 13.02 -3.26
C GLN A 241 -14.64 11.98 -3.91
N ILE A 242 -13.91 12.40 -4.95
CA ILE A 242 -12.84 11.63 -5.57
C ILE A 242 -11.51 12.28 -5.19
N VAL A 243 -10.54 11.47 -4.79
CA VAL A 243 -9.21 11.96 -4.37
C VAL A 243 -8.14 11.36 -5.28
N PRO A 244 -7.79 12.03 -6.39
CA PRO A 244 -6.62 11.66 -7.18
C PRO A 244 -5.33 12.13 -6.50
N GLY A 245 -4.22 11.49 -6.87
CA GLY A 245 -2.88 11.85 -6.44
C GLY A 245 -1.82 11.39 -7.42
N ILE A 246 -0.65 11.99 -7.31
CA ILE A 246 0.54 11.61 -8.07
C ILE A 246 1.76 11.70 -7.16
N ALA A 247 2.68 10.74 -7.31
CA ALA A 247 3.97 10.75 -6.62
C ALA A 247 5.08 10.26 -7.53
N PHE A 248 6.31 10.51 -7.09
CA PHE A 248 7.52 10.16 -7.82
C PHE A 248 8.46 9.39 -6.89
N PRO A 249 8.26 8.05 -6.72
CA PRO A 249 9.22 7.21 -6.03
C PRO A 249 10.59 7.28 -6.73
N ILE A 250 11.60 7.70 -5.99
CA ILE A 250 12.98 7.85 -6.45
C ILE A 250 13.82 6.86 -5.67
N GLY A 251 14.41 5.89 -6.35
CA GLY A 251 15.33 4.92 -5.75
C GLY A 251 16.63 5.57 -5.29
N VAL A 252 17.03 5.31 -4.06
CA VAL A 252 18.28 5.83 -3.49
C VAL A 252 19.11 4.70 -2.87
N GLY A 253 20.42 4.90 -2.76
CA GLY A 253 21.33 3.89 -2.20
C GLY A 253 21.26 2.57 -2.97
N PRO A 254 20.77 1.46 -2.35
CA PRO A 254 20.68 0.16 -3.02
C PRO A 254 19.71 0.15 -4.21
N SER A 255 18.73 1.04 -4.25
CA SER A 255 17.74 1.19 -5.32
C SER A 255 18.06 2.35 -6.28
N ALA A 256 19.28 2.87 -6.30
CA ALA A 256 19.60 4.00 -7.17
C ALA A 256 19.34 3.68 -8.65
N GLY A 257 18.47 4.46 -9.29
CA GLY A 257 18.02 4.25 -10.67
C GLY A 257 16.70 3.49 -10.81
N ASP A 258 16.12 2.99 -9.72
CA ASP A 258 14.80 2.36 -9.70
C ASP A 258 13.72 3.43 -9.44
N ASP A 259 13.52 4.32 -10.41
CA ASP A 259 12.56 5.40 -10.31
C ASP A 259 11.20 4.97 -10.84
N ALA A 260 10.14 5.59 -10.32
CA ALA A 260 8.78 5.33 -10.79
C ALA A 260 7.93 6.61 -10.85
N VAL A 261 6.81 6.50 -11.54
CA VAL A 261 5.68 7.44 -11.42
C VAL A 261 4.51 6.68 -10.85
N LEU A 262 3.91 7.20 -9.79
CA LEU A 262 2.77 6.61 -9.12
C LEU A 262 1.54 7.50 -9.32
N PHE A 263 0.44 6.89 -9.75
CA PHE A 263 -0.89 7.48 -9.80
C PHE A 263 -1.78 6.82 -8.76
N TYR A 264 -2.47 7.64 -7.99
CA TYR A 264 -3.38 7.24 -6.93
C TYR A 264 -4.78 7.75 -7.21
N LEU A 265 -5.78 6.95 -6.89
CA LEU A 265 -7.18 7.34 -6.92
C LEU A 265 -7.92 6.65 -5.79
N SER A 266 -8.58 7.40 -4.93
CA SER A 266 -9.50 6.85 -3.95
C SER A 266 -10.85 7.55 -3.96
N PHE A 267 -11.87 6.81 -3.53
CA PHE A 267 -13.19 7.34 -3.25
C PHE A 267 -13.90 6.48 -2.21
N GLU A 268 -14.83 7.09 -1.52
CA GLU A 268 -15.64 6.45 -0.49
C GLU A 268 -17.11 6.57 -0.85
N HIS A 269 -17.89 5.56 -0.49
CA HIS A 269 -19.33 5.64 -0.57
C HIS A 269 -19.98 4.90 0.59
N PRO A 270 -21.17 5.37 1.07
CA PRO A 270 -21.94 4.63 2.06
C PRO A 270 -22.55 3.38 1.42
N PHE A 271 -22.48 2.23 2.10
CA PHE A 271 -23.17 1.00 1.70
C PHE A 271 -24.49 0.77 2.48
N ARG A 272 -24.78 1.61 3.47
CA ARG A 272 -26.08 1.75 4.08
C ARG A 272 -26.49 3.21 3.97
N SER A 273 -27.58 3.48 3.26
CA SER A 273 -28.27 4.76 3.39
C SER A 273 -28.71 4.86 4.85
N GLY A 274 -28.18 5.85 5.59
CA GLY A 274 -28.63 6.12 6.94
C GLY A 274 -30.15 6.35 6.89
N SER A 275 -30.92 5.48 7.57
CA SER A 275 -32.30 5.82 7.91
C SER A 275 -32.21 7.02 8.86
N HIS A 276 -32.56 8.20 8.37
CA HIS A 276 -32.80 9.40 9.14
C HIS A 276 -34.06 9.22 10.00
#